data_9f89856ae569f3543081baa8ff3bdd1d
#
_entry.id   9f89856ae569f3543081baa8ff3bdd1d
#
_cell.length_a   1.000
_cell.length_b   1.000
_cell.length_c   1.000
_cell.angle_alpha   90.00
_cell.angle_beta   90.00
_cell.angle_gamma   90.00
#
_symmetry.space_group_name_H-M   'P 1'
#
loop_
_entity.id
_entity.type
_entity.pdbx_description
1 polymer ?
#
loop_
_entity_poly.entity_id
_entity_poly.type
_entity_poly.pdbx_seq_one_letter_code
_entity_poly.pdbx_strand_id
1 'polypeptide(L)'
;MMESFEGWQHAEMYAKTQEMDPSVIGDLAQACHAIVGSLPIGFGFALIKSTITEKWEGAAADAALAATETLAGASDKLTAGVQAIGVKLDILSSAAQDVKNSIPAPTSDQPLSLLPLTPTVAATQEEAREAAREEAVRKLQNIYVPNYQDVGTNVPVLPAPHSPSGAAADGARILGVDGAGSPGATDRS
;
A
#
# COMPACT_ATOMS: atom_id res chain seq x y z
N MET A 1 -13.64 9.80 7.53
CA MET A 1 -15.09 9.62 7.75
C MET A 1 -15.22 8.26 8.40
N MET A 2 -15.68 8.18 9.66
CA MET A 2 -15.89 6.90 10.35
C MET A 2 -17.15 6.23 9.81
N GLU A 3 -17.05 4.96 9.43
CA GLU A 3 -18.25 4.17 9.16
C GLU A 3 -18.98 3.93 10.48
N SER A 4 -20.26 4.28 10.52
CA SER A 4 -21.14 3.99 11.65
C SER A 4 -21.89 2.69 11.39
N PHE A 5 -21.67 1.69 12.21
CA PHE A 5 -22.32 0.38 12.12
C PHE A 5 -23.64 0.32 12.91
N GLU A 6 -24.04 1.41 13.55
CA GLU A 6 -25.21 1.43 14.47
C GLU A 6 -26.53 1.12 13.77
N GLY A 7 -26.64 1.44 12.47
CA GLY A 7 -27.85 1.17 11.66
C GLY A 7 -27.85 -0.19 10.94
N TRP A 8 -26.75 -0.95 11.03
CA TRP A 8 -26.61 -2.19 10.26
C TRP A 8 -27.27 -3.38 10.97
N GLN A 9 -27.88 -4.25 10.18
CA GLN A 9 -28.41 -5.51 10.68
C GLN A 9 -27.29 -6.55 10.83
N HIS A 10 -27.44 -7.49 11.76
CA HIS A 10 -26.44 -8.54 11.99
C HIS A 10 -26.12 -9.34 10.71
N ALA A 11 -27.15 -9.71 9.94
CA ALA A 11 -26.99 -10.44 8.68
C ALA A 11 -26.20 -9.64 7.63
N GLU A 12 -26.39 -8.33 7.59
CA GLU A 12 -25.67 -7.43 6.69
C GLU A 12 -24.18 -7.31 7.09
N MET A 13 -23.92 -7.11 8.39
CA MET A 13 -22.54 -7.09 8.92
C MET A 13 -21.83 -8.41 8.62
N TYR A 14 -22.49 -9.53 8.86
CA TYR A 14 -21.93 -10.85 8.54
C TYR A 14 -21.63 -10.99 7.05
N ALA A 15 -22.58 -10.68 6.17
CA ALA A 15 -22.39 -10.77 4.73
C ALA A 15 -21.19 -9.92 4.26
N LYS A 16 -21.10 -8.69 4.73
CA LYS A 16 -19.98 -7.77 4.39
C LYS A 16 -18.64 -8.28 4.89
N THR A 17 -18.58 -8.85 6.08
CA THR A 17 -17.33 -9.41 6.58
C THR A 17 -16.93 -10.69 5.84
N GLN A 18 -17.88 -11.49 5.34
CA GLN A 18 -17.57 -12.66 4.51
C GLN A 18 -17.08 -12.30 3.10
N GLU A 19 -17.41 -11.11 2.59
CA GLU A 19 -16.88 -10.57 1.33
C GLU A 19 -15.40 -10.17 1.44
N MET A 20 -14.87 -9.94 2.66
CA MET A 20 -13.45 -9.65 2.87
C MET A 20 -12.60 -10.86 2.46
N ASP A 21 -11.54 -10.62 1.72
CA ASP A 21 -10.56 -11.64 1.36
C ASP A 21 -9.19 -11.33 1.99
N PRO A 22 -8.92 -11.85 3.20
CA PRO A 22 -7.66 -11.66 3.88
C PRO A 22 -6.46 -12.23 3.09
N SER A 23 -6.68 -13.24 2.25
CA SER A 23 -5.60 -13.87 1.48
C SER A 23 -5.05 -12.93 0.41
N VAL A 24 -5.92 -12.20 -0.29
CA VAL A 24 -5.50 -11.20 -1.29
C VAL A 24 -4.67 -10.08 -0.64
N ILE A 25 -5.07 -9.64 0.56
CA ILE A 25 -4.31 -8.64 1.31
C ILE A 25 -2.95 -9.20 1.72
N GLY A 26 -2.90 -10.45 2.19
CA GLY A 26 -1.68 -11.15 2.57
C GLY A 26 -0.73 -11.38 1.38
N ASP A 27 -1.25 -11.76 0.22
CA ASP A 27 -0.47 -11.93 -1.01
C ASP A 27 0.18 -10.60 -1.44
N LEU A 28 -0.56 -9.49 -1.31
CA LEU A 28 0.00 -8.16 -1.59
C LEU A 28 1.08 -7.77 -0.59
N ALA A 29 0.93 -8.11 0.70
CA ALA A 29 1.97 -7.93 1.71
C ALA A 29 3.24 -8.71 1.34
N GLN A 30 3.09 -9.99 0.97
CA GLN A 30 4.20 -10.84 0.53
C GLN A 30 4.89 -10.28 -0.72
N ALA A 31 4.14 -9.74 -1.68
CA ALA A 31 4.72 -9.09 -2.85
C ALA A 31 5.58 -7.87 -2.44
N CYS A 32 5.14 -7.07 -1.48
CA CYS A 32 5.94 -5.96 -0.94
C CYS A 32 7.24 -6.46 -0.30
N HIS A 33 7.18 -7.51 0.52
CA HIS A 33 8.36 -8.10 1.15
C HIS A 33 9.32 -8.72 0.12
N ALA A 34 8.78 -9.37 -0.92
CA ALA A 34 9.59 -9.92 -2.01
C ALA A 34 10.32 -8.83 -2.81
N ILE A 35 9.66 -7.70 -3.08
CA ILE A 35 10.29 -6.54 -3.72
C ILE A 35 11.46 -6.06 -2.87
N VAL A 36 11.27 -5.85 -1.57
CA VAL A 36 12.34 -5.42 -0.65
C VAL A 36 13.50 -6.41 -0.64
N GLY A 37 13.22 -7.71 -0.60
CA GLY A 37 14.24 -8.77 -0.59
C GLY A 37 15.01 -8.95 -1.91
N SER A 38 14.39 -8.60 -3.05
CA SER A 38 14.98 -8.76 -4.38
C SER A 38 15.83 -7.58 -4.84
N LEU A 39 15.80 -6.45 -4.12
CA LEU A 39 16.51 -5.23 -4.48
C LEU A 39 17.87 -5.14 -3.74
N PRO A 40 18.99 -5.69 -4.28
CA PRO A 40 20.33 -5.51 -3.70
C PRO A 40 20.88 -4.10 -4.04
N ILE A 41 20.06 -3.07 -3.86
CA ILE A 41 20.31 -1.71 -4.35
C ILE A 41 21.54 -1.11 -3.63
N GLY A 42 21.66 -1.35 -2.32
CA GLY A 42 22.79 -0.84 -1.55
C GLY A 42 24.15 -1.35 -2.03
N PHE A 43 24.25 -2.62 -2.43
CA PHE A 43 25.49 -3.19 -2.95
C PHE A 43 25.84 -2.62 -4.34
N GLY A 44 24.86 -2.43 -5.21
CA GLY A 44 25.06 -1.84 -6.53
C GLY A 44 25.60 -0.41 -6.46
N PHE A 45 25.06 0.41 -5.58
CA PHE A 45 25.54 1.80 -5.40
C PHE A 45 26.94 1.86 -4.78
N ALA A 46 27.26 0.97 -3.84
CA ALA A 46 28.59 0.89 -3.27
C ALA A 46 29.66 0.55 -4.34
N LEU A 47 29.34 -0.37 -5.25
CA LEU A 47 30.22 -0.75 -6.36
C LEU A 47 30.40 0.40 -7.35
N ILE A 48 29.32 1.10 -7.72
CA ILE A 48 29.39 2.28 -8.59
C ILE A 48 30.27 3.36 -7.96
N LYS A 49 30.05 3.64 -6.68
CA LYS A 49 30.81 4.65 -5.94
C LYS A 49 32.31 4.32 -5.90
N SER A 50 32.70 3.07 -5.62
CA SER A 50 34.11 2.66 -5.63
C SER A 50 34.73 2.78 -7.03
N THR A 51 34.00 2.38 -8.07
CA THR A 51 34.45 2.47 -9.46
C THR A 51 34.70 3.94 -9.89
N ILE A 52 33.80 4.86 -9.52
CA ILE A 52 33.99 6.30 -9.80
C ILE A 52 35.22 6.80 -9.07
N THR A 53 35.35 6.53 -7.77
CA THR A 53 36.46 6.99 -6.94
C THR A 53 37.81 6.46 -7.43
N GLU A 54 37.87 5.23 -7.94
CA GLU A 54 39.12 4.61 -8.41
C GLU A 54 39.52 5.02 -9.83
N LYS A 55 38.55 5.37 -10.68
CA LYS A 55 38.78 5.51 -12.13
C LYS A 55 38.61 6.93 -12.67
N TRP A 56 37.95 7.81 -11.91
CA TRP A 56 37.60 9.14 -12.37
C TRP A 56 38.13 10.19 -11.41
N GLU A 57 38.51 11.36 -11.98
CA GLU A 57 39.02 12.52 -11.21
C GLU A 57 38.37 13.81 -11.70
N GLY A 58 38.35 14.82 -10.83
CA GLY A 58 37.87 16.15 -11.14
C GLY A 58 36.36 16.35 -11.01
N ALA A 59 35.86 17.48 -11.45
CA ALA A 59 34.46 17.91 -11.25
C ALA A 59 33.42 16.94 -11.79
N ALA A 60 33.72 16.18 -12.83
CA ALA A 60 32.83 15.17 -13.37
C ALA A 60 32.68 13.95 -12.42
N ALA A 61 33.75 13.54 -11.76
CA ALA A 61 33.72 12.49 -10.75
C ALA A 61 32.91 12.92 -9.53
N ASP A 62 33.11 14.16 -9.06
CA ASP A 62 32.37 14.72 -7.93
C ASP A 62 30.86 14.79 -8.23
N ALA A 63 30.49 15.24 -9.43
CA ALA A 63 29.08 15.27 -9.86
C ALA A 63 28.46 13.88 -9.95
N ALA A 64 29.20 12.88 -10.47
CA ALA A 64 28.74 11.51 -10.57
C ALA A 64 28.57 10.87 -9.18
N LEU A 65 29.47 11.14 -8.24
CA LEU A 65 29.37 10.68 -6.85
C LEU A 65 28.14 11.29 -6.17
N ALA A 66 27.93 12.60 -6.29
CA ALA A 66 26.76 13.28 -5.72
C ALA A 66 25.44 12.75 -6.29
N ALA A 67 25.38 12.50 -7.60
CA ALA A 67 24.21 11.90 -8.24
C ALA A 67 23.95 10.46 -7.73
N THR A 68 25.01 9.66 -7.59
CA THR A 68 24.94 8.30 -7.06
C THR A 68 24.45 8.29 -5.61
N GLU A 69 24.93 9.20 -4.76
CA GLU A 69 24.49 9.33 -3.37
C GLU A 69 23.00 9.76 -3.27
N THR A 70 22.59 10.69 -4.12
CA THR A 70 21.19 11.12 -4.19
C THR A 70 20.27 9.96 -4.58
N LEU A 71 20.67 9.18 -5.58
CA LEU A 71 19.90 8.03 -6.06
C LEU A 71 19.88 6.90 -5.03
N ALA A 72 20.99 6.64 -4.35
CA ALA A 72 21.06 5.67 -3.27
C ALA A 72 20.11 6.05 -2.13
N GLY A 73 20.14 7.30 -1.68
CA GLY A 73 19.23 7.78 -0.63
C GLY A 73 17.76 7.75 -1.01
N ALA A 74 17.41 8.00 -2.27
CA ALA A 74 16.06 7.86 -2.77
C ALA A 74 15.62 6.38 -2.79
N SER A 75 16.52 5.49 -3.16
CA SER A 75 16.28 4.05 -3.19
C SER A 75 16.08 3.47 -1.79
N ASP A 76 16.87 3.89 -0.82
CA ASP A 76 16.71 3.47 0.58
C ASP A 76 15.34 3.92 1.13
N LYS A 77 14.91 5.14 0.83
CA LYS A 77 13.59 5.65 1.22
C LYS A 77 12.46 4.87 0.54
N LEU A 78 12.62 4.53 -0.73
CA LEU A 78 11.64 3.71 -1.45
C LEU A 78 11.53 2.31 -0.82
N THR A 79 12.64 1.67 -0.55
CA THR A 79 12.71 0.35 0.08
C THR A 79 12.04 0.37 1.46
N ALA A 80 12.37 1.35 2.29
CA ALA A 80 11.75 1.52 3.61
C ALA A 80 10.24 1.78 3.50
N GLY A 81 9.80 2.57 2.52
CA GLY A 81 8.39 2.82 2.26
C GLY A 81 7.63 1.56 1.85
N VAL A 82 8.17 0.77 0.91
CA VAL A 82 7.56 -0.50 0.48
C VAL A 82 7.51 -1.51 1.62
N GLN A 83 8.57 -1.59 2.44
CA GLN A 83 8.58 -2.45 3.63
C GLN A 83 7.49 -2.04 4.63
N ALA A 84 7.35 -0.76 4.91
CA ALA A 84 6.32 -0.25 5.81
C ALA A 84 4.90 -0.53 5.28
N ILE A 85 4.68 -0.45 3.96
CA ILE A 85 3.41 -0.85 3.33
C ILE A 85 3.16 -2.34 3.54
N GLY A 86 4.16 -3.20 3.31
CA GLY A 86 4.06 -4.65 3.53
C GLY A 86 3.61 -4.98 4.96
N VAL A 87 4.27 -4.40 5.96
CA VAL A 87 3.90 -4.60 7.38
C VAL A 87 2.46 -4.15 7.67
N LYS A 88 2.02 -3.03 7.10
CA LYS A 88 0.64 -2.55 7.26
C LYS A 88 -0.39 -3.47 6.62
N LEU A 89 -0.06 -4.05 5.47
CA LEU A 89 -0.91 -5.03 4.80
C LEU A 89 -0.99 -6.34 5.61
N ASP A 90 0.09 -6.78 6.27
CA ASP A 90 0.05 -7.93 7.19
C ASP A 90 -0.92 -7.68 8.35
N ILE A 91 -0.87 -6.49 8.94
CA ILE A 91 -1.81 -6.10 10.01
C ILE A 91 -3.25 -6.11 9.49
N LEU A 92 -3.51 -5.57 8.31
CA LEU A 92 -4.85 -5.56 7.71
C LEU A 92 -5.36 -6.96 7.38
N SER A 93 -4.50 -7.83 6.85
CA SER A 93 -4.84 -9.21 6.56
C SER A 93 -5.25 -9.96 7.84
N SER A 94 -4.46 -9.82 8.91
CA SER A 94 -4.79 -10.39 10.22
C SER A 94 -6.09 -9.83 10.78
N ALA A 95 -6.27 -8.51 10.76
CA ALA A 95 -7.48 -7.87 11.25
C ALA A 95 -8.73 -8.30 10.47
N ALA A 96 -8.64 -8.42 9.14
CA ALA A 96 -9.72 -8.91 8.30
C ALA A 96 -10.09 -10.37 8.63
N GLN A 97 -9.09 -11.22 8.87
CA GLN A 97 -9.32 -12.60 9.29
C GLN A 97 -9.98 -12.68 10.67
N ASP A 98 -9.53 -11.86 11.62
CA ASP A 98 -10.07 -11.81 12.98
C ASP A 98 -11.53 -11.34 12.97
N VAL A 99 -11.86 -10.31 12.20
CA VAL A 99 -13.23 -9.83 12.02
C VAL A 99 -14.10 -10.93 11.41
N LYS A 100 -13.64 -11.56 10.34
CA LYS A 100 -14.34 -12.63 9.64
C LYS A 100 -14.67 -13.81 10.57
N ASN A 101 -13.74 -14.17 11.44
CA ASN A 101 -13.90 -15.27 12.39
C ASN A 101 -14.72 -14.90 13.63
N SER A 102 -14.78 -13.61 13.98
CA SER A 102 -15.39 -13.15 15.22
C SER A 102 -16.89 -12.89 15.12
N ILE A 103 -17.43 -12.69 13.91
CA ILE A 103 -18.85 -12.44 13.68
C ILE A 103 -19.51 -13.77 13.30
N PRO A 104 -20.35 -14.36 14.17
CA PRO A 104 -21.01 -15.61 13.88
C PRO A 104 -22.07 -15.45 12.77
N ALA A 105 -22.32 -16.52 12.04
CA ALA A 105 -23.42 -16.54 11.08
C ALA A 105 -24.75 -16.20 11.77
N PRO A 106 -25.60 -15.38 11.14
CA PRO A 106 -26.93 -15.14 11.69
C PRO A 106 -27.65 -16.48 11.80
N THR A 107 -28.25 -16.71 12.96
CA THR A 107 -29.13 -17.86 13.13
C THR A 107 -30.22 -17.75 12.08
N SER A 108 -30.20 -18.66 11.11
CA SER A 108 -31.30 -18.77 10.14
C SER A 108 -32.61 -18.89 10.92
N ASP A 109 -33.57 -18.07 10.51
CA ASP A 109 -34.96 -18.25 10.92
C ASP A 109 -35.42 -19.67 10.45
N GLN A 110 -34.98 -20.70 11.16
CA GLN A 110 -35.68 -21.95 11.04
C GLN A 110 -37.06 -21.65 11.59
N PRO A 111 -38.10 -21.68 10.75
CA PRO A 111 -39.43 -21.69 11.30
C PRO A 111 -39.47 -22.92 12.21
N LEU A 112 -39.59 -22.69 13.51
CA LEU A 112 -40.02 -23.70 14.44
C LEU A 112 -41.46 -24.02 14.06
N SER A 113 -41.61 -24.66 12.89
CA SER A 113 -42.89 -24.91 12.22
C SER A 113 -43.75 -25.96 12.93
N LEU A 114 -43.39 -26.32 14.16
CA LEU A 114 -44.12 -27.33 14.94
C LEU A 114 -44.47 -26.91 16.36
N LEU A 115 -44.09 -25.69 16.81
CA LEU A 115 -44.51 -25.20 18.12
C LEU A 115 -45.30 -23.90 17.93
N PRO A 116 -46.47 -23.74 18.58
CA PRO A 116 -47.18 -22.48 18.54
C PRO A 116 -46.26 -21.38 19.11
N LEU A 117 -45.96 -20.36 18.33
CA LEU A 117 -45.23 -19.18 18.74
C LEU A 117 -46.00 -18.48 19.85
N THR A 118 -45.64 -18.76 21.11
CA THR A 118 -46.13 -17.96 22.20
C THR A 118 -45.44 -16.56 22.17
N PRO A 119 -46.11 -15.52 22.58
CA PRO A 119 -45.52 -14.16 22.60
C PRO A 119 -44.20 -14.08 23.36
N THR A 120 -44.00 -14.92 24.36
CA THR A 120 -42.76 -15.05 25.14
C THR A 120 -41.58 -15.59 24.34
N VAL A 121 -41.81 -16.56 23.45
CA VAL A 121 -40.74 -17.14 22.60
C VAL A 121 -40.31 -16.14 21.55
N ALA A 122 -41.23 -15.36 20.97
CA ALA A 122 -40.90 -14.30 20.01
C ALA A 122 -40.10 -13.19 20.65
N ALA A 123 -40.42 -12.78 21.87
CA ALA A 123 -39.69 -11.75 22.61
C ALA A 123 -38.24 -12.20 22.93
N THR A 124 -38.02 -13.44 23.37
CA THR A 124 -36.69 -13.97 23.66
C THR A 124 -35.84 -14.15 22.40
N GLN A 125 -36.45 -14.42 21.25
CA GLN A 125 -35.74 -14.47 19.97
C GLN A 125 -35.28 -13.05 19.53
N GLU A 126 -36.11 -12.04 19.69
CA GLU A 126 -35.77 -10.67 19.34
C GLU A 126 -34.65 -10.12 20.25
N GLU A 127 -34.71 -10.38 21.55
CA GLU A 127 -33.61 -10.05 22.47
C GLU A 127 -32.28 -10.73 22.08
N ALA A 128 -32.32 -11.99 21.66
CA ALA A 128 -31.15 -12.72 21.22
C ALA A 128 -30.58 -12.16 19.90
N ARG A 129 -31.43 -11.73 18.97
CA ARG A 129 -31.00 -11.08 17.72
C ARG A 129 -30.35 -9.73 17.99
N GLU A 130 -30.95 -8.94 18.85
CA GLU A 130 -30.40 -7.62 19.23
C GLU A 130 -29.06 -7.78 19.96
N ALA A 131 -28.93 -8.72 20.88
CA ALA A 131 -27.68 -9.01 21.57
C ALA A 131 -26.58 -9.45 20.58
N ALA A 132 -26.92 -10.28 19.58
CA ALA A 132 -25.99 -10.70 18.52
C ALA A 132 -25.59 -9.51 17.63
N ARG A 133 -26.52 -8.61 17.31
CA ARG A 133 -26.24 -7.37 16.57
C ARG A 133 -25.29 -6.47 17.34
N GLU A 134 -25.55 -6.20 18.60
CA GLU A 134 -24.70 -5.37 19.47
C GLU A 134 -23.30 -5.96 19.61
N GLU A 135 -23.19 -7.30 19.73
CA GLU A 135 -21.90 -7.96 19.78
C GLU A 135 -21.13 -7.79 18.47
N ALA A 136 -21.78 -7.95 17.31
CA ALA A 136 -21.17 -7.75 16.02
C ALA A 136 -20.67 -6.30 15.85
N VAL A 137 -21.47 -5.30 16.21
CA VAL A 137 -21.04 -3.88 16.21
C VAL A 137 -19.81 -3.68 17.09
N ARG A 138 -19.81 -4.23 18.28
CA ARG A 138 -18.67 -4.11 19.22
C ARG A 138 -17.41 -4.77 18.65
N LYS A 139 -17.51 -5.93 17.98
CA LYS A 139 -16.37 -6.57 17.31
C LYS A 139 -15.82 -5.72 16.18
N LEU A 140 -16.68 -5.17 15.32
CA LEU A 140 -16.27 -4.25 14.27
C LEU A 140 -15.59 -3.00 14.83
N GLN A 141 -16.15 -2.38 15.87
CA GLN A 141 -15.56 -1.20 16.51
C GLN A 141 -14.22 -1.48 17.17
N ASN A 142 -14.03 -2.67 17.75
CA ASN A 142 -12.81 -3.00 18.48
C ASN A 142 -11.70 -3.60 17.62
N ILE A 143 -12.02 -4.24 16.49
CA ILE A 143 -11.05 -4.91 15.63
C ILE A 143 -10.88 -4.15 14.31
N TYR A 144 -11.97 -3.92 13.57
CA TYR A 144 -11.93 -3.30 12.25
C TYR A 144 -11.48 -1.83 12.32
N VAL A 145 -12.20 -1.03 13.10
CA VAL A 145 -11.98 0.43 13.12
C VAL A 145 -10.55 0.82 13.47
N PRO A 146 -9.93 0.36 14.58
CA PRO A 146 -8.60 0.80 14.96
C PRO A 146 -7.53 0.38 13.95
N ASN A 147 -7.58 -0.84 13.41
CA ASN A 147 -6.59 -1.34 12.47
C ASN A 147 -6.67 -0.61 11.12
N TYR A 148 -7.89 -0.40 10.59
CA TYR A 148 -8.07 0.29 9.32
C TYR A 148 -7.78 1.79 9.42
N GLN A 149 -8.08 2.42 10.56
CA GLN A 149 -7.72 3.82 10.79
C GLN A 149 -6.21 4.03 10.90
N ASP A 150 -5.51 3.21 11.69
CA ASP A 150 -4.06 3.32 11.82
C ASP A 150 -3.36 3.15 10.47
N VAL A 151 -3.77 2.14 9.71
CA VAL A 151 -3.19 1.91 8.38
C VAL A 151 -3.53 3.05 7.42
N GLY A 152 -4.77 3.54 7.40
CA GLY A 152 -5.22 4.60 6.49
C GLY A 152 -4.61 5.97 6.77
N THR A 153 -4.33 6.29 8.05
CA THR A 153 -3.76 7.59 8.42
C THR A 153 -2.25 7.67 8.31
N ASN A 154 -1.57 6.54 8.41
CA ASN A 154 -0.10 6.46 8.45
C ASN A 154 0.49 5.80 7.18
N VAL A 155 -0.11 6.02 6.01
CA VAL A 155 0.46 5.53 4.74
C VAL A 155 1.78 6.23 4.46
N PRO A 156 2.90 5.51 4.26
CA PRO A 156 4.18 6.13 3.97
C PRO A 156 4.15 6.85 2.62
N VAL A 157 4.71 8.05 2.59
CA VAL A 157 4.89 8.82 1.35
C VAL A 157 6.12 8.29 0.64
N LEU A 158 5.93 7.74 -0.56
CA LEU A 158 7.04 7.28 -1.39
C LEU A 158 7.75 8.49 -2.03
N PRO A 159 9.09 8.40 -2.22
CA PRO A 159 9.83 9.46 -2.90
C PRO A 159 9.35 9.62 -4.35
N ALA A 160 9.28 10.86 -4.81
CA ALA A 160 8.98 11.14 -6.20
C ALA A 160 10.05 10.54 -7.13
N PRO A 161 9.68 10.01 -8.32
CA PRO A 161 10.64 9.52 -9.26
C PRO A 161 11.57 10.66 -9.71
N HIS A 162 12.87 10.40 -9.74
CA HIS A 162 13.83 11.34 -10.28
C HIS A 162 13.72 11.35 -11.80
N SER A 163 13.41 12.51 -12.37
CA SER A 163 13.43 12.69 -13.84
C SER A 163 14.89 12.84 -14.29
N PRO A 164 15.39 11.98 -15.18
CA PRO A 164 16.76 12.08 -15.68
C PRO A 164 16.99 13.28 -16.61
N SER A 165 15.96 14.05 -16.92
CA SER A 165 15.98 15.16 -17.87
C SER A 165 16.78 16.40 -17.42
N GLY A 166 17.19 16.51 -16.14
CA GLY A 166 18.02 17.62 -15.68
C GLY A 166 19.50 17.48 -16.05
N ALA A 167 20.04 16.28 -16.14
CA ALA A 167 21.45 16.04 -16.43
C ALA A 167 21.78 16.04 -17.93
N ALA A 168 20.82 15.71 -18.79
CA ALA A 168 21.04 15.66 -20.23
C ALA A 168 21.08 17.06 -20.89
N ALA A 169 20.39 18.04 -20.32
CA ALA A 169 20.37 19.39 -20.87
C ALA A 169 21.69 20.17 -20.61
N ASP A 170 22.33 19.93 -19.47
CA ASP A 170 23.62 20.55 -19.15
C ASP A 170 24.80 19.80 -19.79
N GLY A 171 24.71 18.48 -19.94
CA GLY A 171 25.74 17.68 -20.61
C GLY A 171 25.88 17.99 -22.11
N ALA A 172 24.79 18.33 -22.79
CA ALA A 172 24.81 18.74 -24.20
C ALA A 172 25.46 20.12 -24.41
N ARG A 173 25.41 21.00 -23.42
CA ARG A 173 26.10 22.28 -23.48
C ARG A 173 27.62 22.19 -23.26
N ILE A 174 28.07 21.17 -22.54
CA ILE A 174 29.50 20.96 -22.26
C ILE A 174 30.22 20.37 -23.47
N LEU A 175 29.52 19.66 -24.37
CA LEU A 175 30.12 19.00 -25.53
C LEU A 175 30.19 19.90 -26.79
N GLY A 176 29.76 21.16 -26.75
CA GLY A 176 30.02 22.18 -27.77
C GLY A 176 29.70 21.75 -29.19
N VAL A 177 28.55 21.08 -29.42
CA VAL A 177 28.11 20.76 -30.79
C VAL A 177 27.27 21.94 -31.31
N ASP A 178 27.92 23.08 -31.51
CA ASP A 178 27.42 24.12 -32.39
C ASP A 178 27.79 23.77 -33.83
N GLY A 179 27.01 22.87 -34.41
CA GLY A 179 27.15 22.46 -35.80
C GLY A 179 25.94 22.87 -36.60
N ALA A 180 25.73 24.14 -36.83
CA ALA A 180 24.78 24.61 -37.82
C ALA A 180 25.52 25.37 -38.92
N GLY A 181 26.12 24.64 -39.82
CA GLY A 181 26.49 25.15 -41.14
C GLY A 181 25.31 24.93 -42.10
N SER A 182 24.55 25.98 -42.35
CA SER A 182 23.65 26.09 -43.49
C SER A 182 24.46 26.32 -44.78
N PRO A 183 24.37 25.54 -45.81
CA PRO A 183 24.85 25.92 -47.13
C PRO A 183 23.75 26.68 -47.87
N GLY A 184 24.12 27.89 -48.26
CA GLY A 184 23.30 28.85 -49.00
C GLY A 184 22.79 28.32 -50.35
N ALA A 185 21.62 28.77 -50.66
CA ALA A 185 21.04 28.73 -52.01
C ALA A 185 21.84 29.63 -52.94
N THR A 186 22.38 29.08 -53.99
CA THR A 186 22.81 29.80 -55.16
C THR A 186 21.70 29.76 -56.18
N ASP A 187 21.11 30.92 -56.36
CA ASP A 187 20.31 31.35 -57.48
C ASP A 187 21.18 31.42 -58.76
N ARG A 188 20.69 30.88 -59.88
CA ARG A 188 21.07 31.26 -61.22
C ARG A 188 19.89 31.03 -62.21
N SER A 189 19.36 32.17 -62.64
CA SER A 189 18.98 32.57 -64.02
C SER A 189 18.23 31.58 -64.84
#